data_e5642e3ce4ab61ff21d29120bd574a31
#
_entry.id   e5642e3ce4ab61ff21d29120bd574a31
#
_cell.length_a   1.000
_cell.length_b   1.000
_cell.length_c   1.000
_cell.angle_alpha   90.00
_cell.angle_beta   90.00
_cell.angle_gamma   90.00
#
_symmetry.space_group_name_H-M   'P 1'
#
loop_
_entity.id
_entity.type
_entity.pdbx_description
1 polymer ?
#
loop_
_entity_poly.entity_id
_entity_poly.type
_entity_poly.pdbx_seq_one_letter_code
_entity_poly.pdbx_strand_id
1 'polypeptide(L)'
;MMAIVGTFAFNFSVVMPLFAKTSLHGSDTTFTILFSVISIGSLAGALITARRTAIATRDVIRGATLFGISMFAMAASPTLATSFPAAIFVGFASIVFMTASTAIVQMRSAPEMRGRVLALQAVVFLGSTPIGGPIVGIVCQAFGARMGFVVGATACLAAAAWGARGVRRAALVPNGPASLTAGTSIDRVPASI
;
A
#
# COMPACT_ATOMS: atom_id res chain seq x y z
N MET A 1 2.45 -7.89 -2.71
CA MET A 1 2.14 -6.45 -2.87
C MET A 1 2.93 -5.59 -1.89
N MET A 2 2.84 -5.82 -0.57
CA MET A 2 3.49 -4.98 0.46
C MET A 2 5.01 -4.83 0.27
N ALA A 3 5.73 -5.93 0.00
CA ALA A 3 7.18 -5.90 -0.23
C ALA A 3 7.56 -5.01 -1.42
N ILE A 4 6.87 -5.15 -2.56
CA ILE A 4 7.17 -4.38 -3.79
C ILE A 4 6.91 -2.89 -3.54
N VAL A 5 5.76 -2.55 -2.96
CA VAL A 5 5.40 -1.17 -2.66
C VAL A 5 6.32 -0.58 -1.60
N GLY A 6 6.68 -1.36 -0.55
CA GLY A 6 7.62 -0.95 0.50
C GLY A 6 9.02 -0.66 -0.08
N THR A 7 9.53 -1.53 -0.95
CA THR A 7 10.86 -1.39 -1.54
C THR A 7 10.99 -0.16 -2.44
N PHE A 8 9.96 0.16 -3.24
CA PHE A 8 10.11 1.18 -4.28
C PHE A 8 9.34 2.47 -4.02
N ALA A 9 8.21 2.41 -3.30
CA ALA A 9 7.35 3.57 -3.13
C ALA A 9 7.54 4.31 -1.80
N PHE A 10 7.96 3.62 -0.72
CA PHE A 10 8.11 4.23 0.61
C PHE A 10 9.50 4.83 0.89
N ASN A 11 10.27 5.16 -0.15
CA ASN A 11 11.59 5.79 -0.02
C ASN A 11 11.53 7.32 -0.03
N PHE A 12 10.54 7.92 0.63
CA PHE A 12 10.37 9.37 0.69
C PHE A 12 11.57 10.11 1.27
N SER A 13 12.26 9.52 2.25
CA SER A 13 13.47 10.08 2.87
C SER A 13 14.62 10.26 1.89
N VAL A 14 14.66 9.47 0.81
CA VAL A 14 15.68 9.54 -0.24
C VAL A 14 15.23 10.44 -1.39
N VAL A 15 14.00 10.22 -1.88
CA VAL A 15 13.50 10.88 -3.09
C VAL A 15 13.12 12.34 -2.84
N MET A 16 12.50 12.65 -1.69
CA MET A 16 11.99 13.99 -1.39
C MET A 16 13.05 15.08 -1.28
N PRO A 17 14.17 14.90 -0.55
CA PRO A 17 15.22 15.90 -0.50
C PRO A 17 15.81 16.18 -1.89
N LEU A 18 16.01 15.09 -2.67
CA LEU A 18 16.53 15.21 -4.02
C LEU A 18 15.56 15.97 -4.94
N PHE A 19 14.26 15.63 -4.87
CA PHE A 19 13.22 16.28 -5.65
C PHE A 19 13.09 17.77 -5.31
N ALA A 20 13.09 18.14 -4.03
CA ALA A 20 13.03 19.52 -3.60
C ALA A 20 14.22 20.34 -4.12
N LYS A 21 15.44 19.79 -4.05
CA LYS A 21 16.66 20.50 -4.47
C LYS A 21 16.84 20.52 -5.99
N THR A 22 16.69 19.38 -6.66
CA THR A 22 17.05 19.28 -8.09
C THR A 22 15.89 19.58 -9.04
N SER A 23 14.66 19.25 -8.68
CA SER A 23 13.50 19.41 -9.56
C SER A 23 12.71 20.68 -9.32
N LEU A 24 12.69 21.17 -8.06
CA LEU A 24 11.96 22.40 -7.70
C LEU A 24 12.91 23.58 -7.43
N HIS A 25 14.25 23.36 -7.50
CA HIS A 25 15.25 24.37 -7.17
C HIS A 25 15.02 25.04 -5.80
N GLY A 26 14.45 24.27 -4.86
CA GLY A 26 14.09 24.73 -3.54
C GLY A 26 15.22 24.53 -2.51
N SER A 27 15.01 25.09 -1.32
CA SER A 27 15.89 24.94 -0.17
C SER A 27 15.50 23.74 0.72
N ASP A 28 16.24 23.53 1.80
CA ASP A 28 15.89 22.54 2.82
C ASP A 28 14.53 22.84 3.48
N THR A 29 14.13 24.11 3.51
CA THR A 29 12.80 24.54 3.94
C THR A 29 11.71 23.99 3.00
N THR A 30 11.95 23.96 1.68
CA THR A 30 11.02 23.40 0.70
C THR A 30 10.75 21.92 0.94
N PHE A 31 11.81 21.15 1.24
CA PHE A 31 11.68 19.75 1.64
C PHE A 31 10.82 19.60 2.89
N THR A 32 11.11 20.40 3.94
CA THR A 32 10.37 20.34 5.21
C THR A 32 8.88 20.64 5.03
N ILE A 33 8.56 21.66 4.23
CA ILE A 33 7.16 22.02 3.93
C ILE A 33 6.47 20.91 3.16
N LEU A 34 7.08 20.36 2.11
CA LEU A 34 6.50 19.24 1.36
C LEU A 34 6.28 18.00 2.23
N PHE A 35 7.22 17.69 3.12
CA PHE A 35 7.09 16.56 4.04
C PHE A 35 5.95 16.79 5.06
N SER A 36 5.79 18.02 5.54
CA SER A 36 4.68 18.44 6.40
C SER A 36 3.33 18.29 5.68
N VAL A 37 3.27 18.67 4.41
CA VAL A 37 2.06 18.57 3.59
C VAL A 37 1.68 17.10 3.36
N ILE A 38 2.65 16.21 3.11
CA ILE A 38 2.43 14.76 3.06
C ILE A 38 1.85 14.27 4.39
N SER A 39 2.37 14.75 5.52
CA SER A 39 1.91 14.35 6.86
C SER A 39 0.45 14.77 7.10
N ILE A 40 0.04 15.94 6.62
CA ILE A 40 -1.37 16.38 6.66
C ILE A 40 -2.26 15.44 5.85
N GLY A 41 -1.83 15.09 4.62
CA GLY A 41 -2.52 14.10 3.80
C GLY A 41 -2.64 12.75 4.48
N SER A 42 -1.56 12.29 5.11
CA SER A 42 -1.52 11.03 5.86
C SER A 42 -2.48 11.03 7.05
N LEU A 43 -2.57 12.13 7.78
CA LEU A 43 -3.51 12.30 8.89
C LEU A 43 -4.97 12.21 8.40
N ALA A 44 -5.30 12.90 7.31
CA ALA A 44 -6.62 12.81 6.69
C ALA A 44 -6.95 11.38 6.24
N GLY A 45 -5.98 10.68 5.63
CA GLY A 45 -6.11 9.28 5.24
C GLY A 45 -6.36 8.36 6.42
N ALA A 46 -5.63 8.54 7.52
CA ALA A 46 -5.81 7.78 8.75
C ALA A 46 -7.21 7.98 9.36
N LEU A 47 -7.68 9.23 9.46
CA LEU A 47 -8.99 9.56 10.01
C LEU A 47 -10.14 8.97 9.18
N ILE A 48 -10.04 9.05 7.85
CA ILE A 48 -11.06 8.49 6.95
C ILE A 48 -11.06 6.97 7.01
N THR A 49 -9.88 6.36 7.08
CA THR A 49 -9.77 4.89 7.17
C THR A 49 -10.25 4.36 8.52
N ALA A 50 -10.00 5.09 9.61
CA ALA A 50 -10.46 4.74 10.96
C ALA A 50 -12.00 4.67 11.08
N ARG A 51 -12.72 5.42 10.25
CA ARG A 51 -14.20 5.40 10.21
C ARG A 51 -14.77 4.20 9.44
N ARG A 52 -13.94 3.42 8.75
CA ARG A 52 -14.40 2.26 7.97
C ARG A 52 -14.49 1.04 8.87
N THR A 53 -15.69 0.47 9.00
CA THR A 53 -15.98 -0.72 9.81
C THR A 53 -15.59 -2.03 9.12
N ALA A 54 -15.49 -2.05 7.80
CA ALA A 54 -15.12 -3.23 7.02
C ALA A 54 -14.08 -2.88 5.97
N ILE A 55 -12.98 -3.62 5.94
CA ILE A 55 -11.90 -3.49 4.97
C ILE A 55 -11.84 -4.75 4.12
N ALA A 56 -11.97 -4.59 2.80
CA ALA A 56 -11.92 -5.67 1.83
C ALA A 56 -10.59 -5.66 1.06
N THR A 57 -10.24 -6.80 0.46
CA THR A 57 -9.04 -6.90 -0.41
C THR A 57 -9.06 -5.88 -1.56
N ARG A 58 -10.26 -5.50 -2.02
CA ARG A 58 -10.43 -4.43 -3.03
C ARG A 58 -9.93 -3.06 -2.55
N ASP A 59 -10.01 -2.79 -1.26
CA ASP A 59 -9.54 -1.51 -0.69
C ASP A 59 -8.02 -1.42 -0.69
N VAL A 60 -7.32 -2.54 -0.51
CA VAL A 60 -5.86 -2.61 -0.67
C VAL A 60 -5.46 -2.30 -2.12
N ILE A 61 -6.17 -2.89 -3.09
CA ILE A 61 -5.90 -2.66 -4.52
C ILE A 61 -6.18 -1.21 -4.89
N ARG A 62 -7.31 -0.65 -4.45
CA ARG A 62 -7.65 0.76 -4.66
C ARG A 62 -6.64 1.70 -4.01
N GLY A 63 -6.22 1.40 -2.77
CA GLY A 63 -5.18 2.15 -2.07
C GLY A 63 -3.86 2.15 -2.84
N ALA A 64 -3.39 0.99 -3.31
CA ALA A 64 -2.18 0.88 -4.12
C ALA A 64 -2.30 1.63 -5.46
N THR A 65 -3.45 1.56 -6.12
CA THR A 65 -3.71 2.28 -7.37
C THR A 65 -3.70 3.79 -7.15
N LEU A 66 -4.42 4.27 -6.13
CA LEU A 66 -4.46 5.69 -5.78
C LEU A 66 -3.06 6.21 -5.42
N PHE A 67 -2.29 5.41 -4.68
CA PHE A 67 -0.92 5.74 -4.32
C PHE A 67 -0.02 5.85 -5.55
N GLY A 68 -0.09 4.91 -6.49
CA GLY A 68 0.64 4.97 -7.75
C GLY A 68 0.26 6.19 -8.59
N ILE A 69 -1.03 6.50 -8.71
CA ILE A 69 -1.51 7.68 -9.46
C ILE A 69 -1.00 8.97 -8.80
N SER A 70 -1.09 9.09 -7.48
CA SER A 70 -0.62 10.29 -6.78
C SER A 70 0.90 10.49 -6.89
N MET A 71 1.69 9.39 -6.91
CA MET A 71 3.12 9.46 -7.17
C MET A 71 3.43 9.90 -8.60
N PHE A 72 2.65 9.48 -9.61
CA PHE A 72 2.79 10.01 -10.97
C PHE A 72 2.45 11.50 -11.03
N ALA A 73 1.39 11.93 -10.37
CA ALA A 73 1.05 13.35 -10.28
C ALA A 73 2.19 14.16 -9.65
N MET A 74 2.85 13.61 -8.60
CA MET A 74 4.02 14.23 -7.98
C MET A 74 5.21 14.30 -8.94
N ALA A 75 5.49 13.22 -9.67
CA ALA A 75 6.55 13.20 -10.68
C ALA A 75 6.33 14.24 -11.81
N ALA A 76 5.07 14.40 -12.21
CA ALA A 76 4.67 15.32 -13.26
C ALA A 76 4.59 16.80 -12.82
N SER A 77 4.68 17.09 -11.53
CA SER A 77 4.55 18.45 -10.98
C SER A 77 5.72 19.35 -11.43
N PRO A 78 5.47 20.42 -12.21
CA PRO A 78 6.52 21.30 -12.70
C PRO A 78 6.92 22.37 -11.68
N THR A 79 6.02 22.73 -10.77
CA THR A 79 6.20 23.82 -9.81
C THR A 79 5.90 23.38 -8.39
N LEU A 80 6.38 24.16 -7.41
CA LEU A 80 6.08 23.91 -6.00
C LEU A 80 4.57 23.97 -5.72
N ALA A 81 3.86 24.91 -6.35
CA ALA A 81 2.42 25.06 -6.17
C ALA A 81 1.62 23.81 -6.59
N THR A 82 2.02 23.17 -7.69
CA THR A 82 1.39 21.91 -8.15
C THR A 82 1.84 20.69 -7.35
N SER A 83 3.01 20.76 -6.69
CA SER A 83 3.51 19.68 -5.84
C SER A 83 2.76 19.59 -4.52
N PHE A 84 2.20 20.66 -3.99
CA PHE A 84 1.44 20.63 -2.73
C PHE A 84 0.21 19.72 -2.79
N PRO A 85 -0.75 19.90 -3.72
CA PRO A 85 -1.89 19.00 -3.79
C PRO A 85 -1.45 17.56 -4.08
N ALA A 86 -0.47 17.34 -4.96
CA ALA A 86 0.06 16.01 -5.22
C ALA A 86 0.63 15.37 -3.94
N ALA A 87 1.36 16.12 -3.12
CA ALA A 87 1.92 15.65 -1.85
C ALA A 87 0.83 15.26 -0.84
N ILE A 88 -0.29 16.00 -0.75
CA ILE A 88 -1.43 15.64 0.09
C ILE A 88 -1.99 14.28 -0.35
N PHE A 89 -2.22 14.10 -1.66
CA PHE A 89 -2.74 12.83 -2.18
C PHE A 89 -1.76 11.67 -2.01
N VAL A 90 -0.45 11.90 -2.13
CA VAL A 90 0.59 10.90 -1.85
C VAL A 90 0.51 10.45 -0.39
N GLY A 91 0.47 11.39 0.56
CA GLY A 91 0.33 11.09 1.99
C GLY A 91 -0.96 10.35 2.30
N PHE A 92 -2.09 10.84 1.80
CA PHE A 92 -3.40 10.21 1.96
C PHE A 92 -3.42 8.76 1.47
N ALA A 93 -3.01 8.54 0.21
CA ALA A 93 -3.06 7.24 -0.43
C ALA A 93 -2.08 6.23 0.19
N SER A 94 -0.89 6.69 0.63
CA SER A 94 0.10 5.85 1.29
C SER A 94 -0.44 5.25 2.59
N ILE A 95 -1.10 6.06 3.42
CA ILE A 95 -1.71 5.59 4.68
C ILE A 95 -2.93 4.72 4.44
N VAL A 96 -3.79 5.06 3.48
CA VAL A 96 -4.94 4.22 3.11
C VAL A 96 -4.46 2.82 2.68
N PHE A 97 -3.43 2.75 1.84
CA PHE A 97 -2.82 1.47 1.43
C PHE A 97 -2.22 0.71 2.62
N MET A 98 -1.44 1.38 3.44
CA MET A 98 -0.76 0.78 4.59
C MET A 98 -1.76 0.19 5.59
N THR A 99 -2.76 0.99 5.98
CA THR A 99 -3.79 0.59 6.95
C THR A 99 -4.64 -0.55 6.40
N ALA A 100 -5.09 -0.47 5.14
CA ALA A 100 -5.87 -1.53 4.51
C ALA A 100 -5.07 -2.84 4.42
N SER A 101 -3.78 -2.77 4.06
CA SER A 101 -2.90 -3.93 3.97
C SER A 101 -2.72 -4.60 5.34
N THR A 102 -2.48 -3.82 6.38
CA THR A 102 -2.30 -4.32 7.75
C THR A 102 -3.60 -4.93 8.28
N ALA A 103 -4.74 -4.29 8.05
CA ALA A 103 -6.03 -4.79 8.49
C ALA A 103 -6.40 -6.14 7.84
N ILE A 104 -6.17 -6.29 6.53
CA ILE A 104 -6.40 -7.57 5.83
C ILE A 104 -5.52 -8.69 6.40
N VAL A 105 -4.25 -8.39 6.70
CA VAL A 105 -3.33 -9.36 7.31
C VAL A 105 -3.85 -9.78 8.69
N GLN A 106 -4.29 -8.83 9.51
CA GLN A 106 -4.85 -9.12 10.84
C GLN A 106 -6.13 -9.94 10.78
N MET A 107 -7.03 -9.61 9.86
CA MET A 107 -8.33 -10.29 9.71
C MET A 107 -8.19 -11.73 9.20
N ARG A 108 -7.16 -12.01 8.39
CA ARG A 108 -6.93 -13.34 7.80
C ARG A 108 -6.01 -14.23 8.63
N SER A 109 -5.38 -13.70 9.66
CA SER A 109 -4.49 -14.45 10.54
C SER A 109 -5.27 -15.05 11.70
N ALA A 110 -4.98 -16.33 12.04
CA ALA A 110 -5.49 -16.95 13.24
C ALA A 110 -5.06 -16.12 14.48
N PRO A 111 -5.91 -16.00 15.51
CA PRO A 111 -5.65 -15.16 16.67
C PRO A 111 -4.27 -15.41 17.31
N GLU A 112 -3.85 -16.67 17.40
CA GLU A 112 -2.58 -17.10 18.00
C GLU A 112 -1.35 -16.69 17.17
N MET A 113 -1.55 -16.48 15.84
CA MET A 113 -0.48 -16.19 14.89
C MET A 113 -0.40 -14.71 14.51
N ARG A 114 -1.38 -13.88 14.91
CA ARG A 114 -1.47 -12.45 14.51
C ARG A 114 -0.19 -11.67 14.79
N GLY A 115 0.37 -11.82 15.98
CA GLY A 115 1.60 -11.13 16.35
C GLY A 115 2.78 -11.52 15.46
N ARG A 116 2.95 -12.81 15.16
CA ARG A 116 4.03 -13.30 14.30
C ARG A 116 3.89 -12.81 12.85
N VAL A 117 2.68 -12.81 12.33
CA VAL A 117 2.42 -12.36 10.96
C VAL A 117 2.60 -10.85 10.84
N LEU A 118 2.18 -10.06 11.83
CA LEU A 118 2.43 -8.62 11.88
C LEU A 118 3.92 -8.29 12.03
N ALA A 119 4.65 -9.04 12.86
CA ALA A 119 6.10 -8.90 12.98
C ALA A 119 6.80 -9.19 11.63
N LEU A 120 6.40 -10.27 10.95
CA LEU A 120 6.92 -10.59 9.62
C LEU A 120 6.61 -9.49 8.60
N GLN A 121 5.39 -8.93 8.63
CA GLN A 121 5.02 -7.80 7.77
C GLN A 121 5.89 -6.57 8.05
N ALA A 122 6.14 -6.26 9.33
CA ALA A 122 7.03 -5.16 9.72
C ALA A 122 8.47 -5.38 9.24
N VAL A 123 8.99 -6.60 9.40
CA VAL A 123 10.33 -6.98 8.92
C VAL A 123 10.42 -6.83 7.40
N VAL A 124 9.43 -7.31 6.66
CA VAL A 124 9.39 -7.17 5.20
C VAL A 124 9.33 -5.71 4.78
N PHE A 125 8.53 -4.89 5.47
CA PHE A 125 8.37 -3.48 5.14
C PHE A 125 9.63 -2.67 5.50
N LEU A 126 10.11 -2.77 6.74
CA LEU A 126 11.31 -2.06 7.21
C LEU A 126 12.58 -2.58 6.55
N GLY A 127 12.68 -3.91 6.35
CA GLY A 127 13.83 -4.54 5.70
C GLY A 127 13.91 -4.27 4.20
N SER A 128 12.81 -3.90 3.55
CA SER A 128 12.81 -3.51 2.13
C SER A 128 13.38 -2.11 1.89
N THR A 129 13.32 -1.21 2.88
CA THR A 129 13.81 0.18 2.76
C THR A 129 15.33 0.27 2.54
N PRO A 130 16.20 -0.45 3.28
CA PRO A 130 17.65 -0.47 3.03
C PRO A 130 18.04 -0.99 1.64
N ILE A 131 17.21 -1.84 1.05
CA ILE A 131 17.42 -2.36 -0.31
C ILE A 131 16.88 -1.37 -1.34
N GLY A 132 15.69 -0.86 -1.13
CA GLY A 132 15.03 0.07 -2.04
C GLY A 132 15.71 1.44 -2.09
N GLY A 133 16.20 1.95 -0.96
CA GLY A 133 16.84 3.27 -0.86
C GLY A 133 18.01 3.45 -1.83
N PRO A 134 19.03 2.60 -1.80
CA PRO A 134 20.17 2.67 -2.74
C PRO A 134 19.72 2.53 -4.20
N ILE A 135 18.84 1.59 -4.52
CA ILE A 135 18.34 1.37 -5.89
C ILE A 135 17.63 2.63 -6.40
N VAL A 136 16.68 3.15 -5.63
CA VAL A 136 15.95 4.37 -5.99
C VAL A 136 16.90 5.57 -6.01
N GLY A 137 17.87 5.64 -5.08
CA GLY A 137 18.90 6.67 -5.05
C GLY A 137 19.75 6.72 -6.32
N ILE A 138 20.23 5.56 -6.80
CA ILE A 138 20.99 5.45 -8.06
C ILE A 138 20.12 5.89 -9.25
N VAL A 139 18.87 5.47 -9.31
CA VAL A 139 17.94 5.89 -10.36
C VAL A 139 17.73 7.41 -10.32
N CYS A 140 17.56 7.99 -9.13
CA CYS A 140 17.43 9.43 -8.98
C CYS A 140 18.68 10.20 -9.42
N GLN A 141 19.87 9.66 -9.16
CA GLN A 141 21.15 10.28 -9.58
C GLN A 141 21.32 10.20 -11.10
N ALA A 142 21.01 9.06 -11.72
CA ALA A 142 21.20 8.84 -13.14
C ALA A 142 20.16 9.55 -14.02
N PHE A 143 18.89 9.58 -13.60
CA PHE A 143 17.75 10.03 -14.41
C PHE A 143 16.98 11.21 -13.79
N GLY A 144 17.44 11.73 -12.67
CA GLY A 144 16.80 12.82 -11.94
C GLY A 144 15.76 12.33 -10.90
N ALA A 145 15.51 13.19 -9.91
CA ALA A 145 14.67 12.85 -8.75
C ALA A 145 13.21 12.50 -9.10
N ARG A 146 12.69 13.02 -10.22
CA ARG A 146 11.34 12.70 -10.70
C ARG A 146 11.19 11.21 -11.04
N MET A 147 12.25 10.57 -11.52
CA MET A 147 12.25 9.15 -11.83
C MET A 147 12.10 8.27 -10.58
N GLY A 148 12.52 8.73 -9.41
CA GLY A 148 12.24 8.05 -8.15
C GLY A 148 10.75 7.89 -7.88
N PHE A 149 9.95 8.94 -8.13
CA PHE A 149 8.50 8.86 -8.03
C PHE A 149 7.88 8.00 -9.13
N VAL A 150 8.40 8.04 -10.36
CA VAL A 150 7.93 7.18 -11.47
C VAL A 150 8.16 5.70 -11.15
N VAL A 151 9.32 5.33 -10.62
CA VAL A 151 9.63 3.95 -10.20
C VAL A 151 8.67 3.51 -9.09
N GLY A 152 8.47 4.33 -8.06
CA GLY A 152 7.49 4.05 -7.02
C GLY A 152 6.06 3.90 -7.54
N ALA A 153 5.65 4.78 -8.45
CA ALA A 153 4.33 4.76 -9.07
C ALA A 153 4.11 3.49 -9.90
N THR A 154 5.07 3.12 -10.75
CA THR A 154 5.00 1.90 -11.57
C THR A 154 4.98 0.65 -10.71
N ALA A 155 5.77 0.59 -9.63
CA ALA A 155 5.74 -0.50 -8.66
C ALA A 155 4.38 -0.64 -7.96
N CYS A 156 3.75 0.47 -7.55
CA CYS A 156 2.41 0.47 -6.96
C CYS A 156 1.35 -0.03 -7.94
N LEU A 157 1.37 0.45 -9.19
CA LEU A 157 0.39 0.04 -10.20
C LEU A 157 0.59 -1.42 -10.62
N ALA A 158 1.83 -1.88 -10.76
CA ALA A 158 2.14 -3.29 -11.03
C ALA A 158 1.65 -4.20 -9.90
N ALA A 159 1.89 -3.80 -8.64
CA ALA A 159 1.40 -4.52 -7.48
C ALA A 159 -0.14 -4.55 -7.43
N ALA A 160 -0.81 -3.43 -7.74
CA ALA A 160 -2.26 -3.34 -7.81
C ALA A 160 -2.84 -4.23 -8.91
N ALA A 161 -2.25 -4.21 -10.11
CA ALA A 161 -2.65 -5.05 -11.23
C ALA A 161 -2.49 -6.55 -10.92
N TRP A 162 -1.38 -6.92 -10.28
CA TRP A 162 -1.15 -8.30 -9.84
C TRP A 162 -2.18 -8.74 -8.80
N GLY A 163 -2.47 -7.90 -7.81
CA GLY A 163 -3.49 -8.16 -6.80
C GLY A 163 -4.89 -8.29 -7.39
N ALA A 164 -5.25 -7.44 -8.37
CA ALA A 164 -6.53 -7.50 -9.07
C ALA A 164 -6.70 -8.81 -9.87
N ARG A 165 -5.63 -9.29 -10.52
CA ARG A 165 -5.62 -10.58 -11.22
C ARG A 165 -5.83 -11.74 -10.25
N GLY A 166 -5.21 -11.70 -9.07
CA GLY A 166 -5.39 -12.71 -8.02
C GLY A 166 -6.84 -12.81 -7.54
N VAL A 167 -7.47 -11.65 -7.28
CA VAL A 167 -8.89 -11.61 -6.87
C VAL A 167 -9.82 -12.12 -7.97
N ARG A 168 -9.58 -11.77 -9.23
CA ARG A 168 -10.36 -12.27 -10.36
C ARG A 168 -10.24 -13.79 -10.53
N ARG A 169 -9.03 -14.33 -10.40
CA ARG A 169 -8.79 -15.80 -10.47
C ARG A 169 -9.51 -16.54 -9.34
N ALA A 170 -9.46 -16.01 -8.12
CA ALA A 170 -10.17 -16.61 -6.98
C ALA A 170 -11.69 -16.59 -7.15
N ALA A 171 -12.24 -15.59 -7.84
CA ALA A 171 -13.67 -15.51 -8.14
C ALA A 171 -14.11 -16.46 -9.28
N LEU A 172 -13.18 -16.92 -10.10
CA LEU A 172 -13.45 -17.83 -11.23
C LEU A 172 -13.30 -19.31 -10.85
N VAL A 173 -12.79 -19.64 -9.65
CA VAL A 173 -12.78 -21.02 -9.14
C VAL A 173 -14.16 -21.27 -8.52
N PRO A 174 -15.03 -22.10 -9.13
CA PRO A 174 -16.31 -22.45 -8.54
C PRO A 174 -16.03 -23.15 -7.20
N ASN A 175 -16.81 -22.81 -6.17
CA ASN A 175 -16.77 -23.51 -4.89
C ASN A 175 -16.89 -25.00 -5.16
N GLY A 176 -15.79 -25.75 -4.97
CA GLY A 176 -15.83 -27.20 -5.00
C GLY A 176 -16.82 -27.71 -3.95
N PRO A 177 -17.33 -28.93 -4.06
CA PRO A 177 -18.52 -29.40 -3.39
C PRO A 177 -18.37 -29.49 -1.87
N ALA A 178 -18.66 -28.40 -1.18
CA ALA A 178 -18.87 -28.38 0.28
C ALA A 178 -20.31 -28.76 0.66
N SER A 179 -21.07 -29.41 -0.25
CA SER A 179 -22.50 -29.75 -0.03
C SER A 179 -22.77 -31.26 0.09
N LEU A 180 -21.74 -32.09 0.29
CA LEU A 180 -21.97 -33.54 0.39
C LEU A 180 -21.85 -34.14 1.79
N THR A 181 -21.72 -33.34 2.85
CA THR A 181 -21.66 -33.85 4.24
C THR A 181 -22.78 -33.36 5.15
N ALA A 182 -23.82 -32.72 4.60
CA ALA A 182 -25.00 -32.34 5.38
C ALA A 182 -26.20 -33.28 5.19
N GLY A 183 -25.96 -34.52 4.81
CA GLY A 183 -27.01 -35.47 4.48
C GLY A 183 -26.85 -36.89 5.08
N THR A 184 -26.19 -37.01 6.25
CA THR A 184 -26.30 -38.27 6.99
C THR A 184 -27.17 -38.00 8.21
N SER A 185 -28.46 -38.19 8.00
CA SER A 185 -29.47 -38.31 9.00
C SER A 185 -29.07 -39.34 10.07
N ILE A 186 -28.85 -38.87 11.28
CA ILE A 186 -28.96 -39.67 12.47
C ILE A 186 -30.42 -39.61 12.91
N ASP A 187 -31.26 -40.23 12.12
CA ASP A 187 -32.59 -40.59 12.52
C ASP A 187 -32.56 -42.08 12.74
N ARG A 188 -32.63 -42.50 14.00
CA ARG A 188 -33.12 -43.76 14.57
C ARG A 188 -32.39 -44.11 15.86
N VAL A 189 -32.85 -43.54 16.94
CA VAL A 189 -32.84 -44.24 18.22
C VAL A 189 -34.27 -44.66 18.50
N PRO A 190 -34.63 -45.95 18.46
CA PRO A 190 -35.92 -46.39 18.90
C PRO A 190 -36.00 -46.31 20.42
N ALA A 191 -37.03 -45.65 20.91
CA ALA A 191 -37.47 -45.78 22.27
C ALA A 191 -37.97 -47.21 22.49
N SER A 192 -37.35 -47.93 23.43
CA SER A 192 -37.98 -49.10 24.07
C SER A 192 -37.33 -49.35 25.45
N ILE A 193 -38.19 -49.27 26.45
CA ILE A 193 -38.21 -49.84 27.82
C ILE A 193 -37.35 -49.15 28.84
#